data_7a863afb5b8b4957594d968e3e6a62dc
#
_entry.id   7a863afb5b8b4957594d968e3e6a62dc
#
_cell.length_a   1.000
_cell.length_b   1.000
_cell.length_c   1.000
_cell.angle_alpha   90.00
_cell.angle_beta   90.00
_cell.angle_gamma   90.00
#
_symmetry.space_group_name_H-M   'P 1'
#
loop_
_entity.id
_entity.type
_entity.pdbx_description
1 polymer ?
#
loop_
_entity_poly.entity_id
_entity_poly.type
_entity_poly.pdbx_seq_one_letter_code
_entity_poly.pdbx_strand_id
1 'polypeptide(L)'
;MQEIIIHNWDELQRVVFDDVWDDKIMRYRDNRIYRGMAEQSWDLIPSLNRVCGHDLSLETQVFRSFRKYGYAELAEYSGFWKLLPVAQHHGLPTRLLDWTYSPL
;
A
#
# COMPACT_ATOMS: atom_id res chain seq x y z
N MET A 1 17.01 -7.54 -7.78
CA MET A 1 15.57 -7.46 -8.05
C MET A 1 15.37 -7.76 -9.52
N GLN A 2 14.43 -8.62 -9.89
CA GLN A 2 14.12 -8.89 -11.30
C GLN A 2 13.19 -7.79 -11.80
N GLU A 3 13.53 -7.17 -12.93
CA GLU A 3 12.72 -6.15 -13.59
C GLU A 3 12.14 -6.75 -14.87
N ILE A 4 10.82 -6.57 -15.07
CA ILE A 4 10.11 -7.00 -16.26
C ILE A 4 9.37 -5.79 -16.81
N ILE A 5 9.70 -5.39 -18.04
CA ILE A 5 9.02 -4.30 -18.73
C ILE A 5 7.79 -4.87 -19.43
N ILE A 6 6.64 -4.28 -19.18
CA ILE A 6 5.34 -4.69 -19.71
C ILE A 6 4.83 -3.59 -20.64
N HIS A 7 4.48 -3.94 -21.87
CA HIS A 7 4.07 -2.99 -22.90
C HIS A 7 2.56 -3.01 -23.18
N ASN A 8 1.87 -4.08 -22.79
CA ASN A 8 0.45 -4.23 -23.06
C ASN A 8 -0.24 -5.10 -21.99
N TRP A 9 -1.56 -5.13 -22.05
CA TRP A 9 -2.41 -5.86 -21.12
C TRP A 9 -2.19 -7.38 -21.13
N ASP A 10 -1.97 -7.95 -22.31
CA ASP A 10 -1.76 -9.39 -22.44
C ASP A 10 -0.44 -9.84 -21.78
N GLU A 11 0.61 -9.03 -21.90
CA GLU A 11 1.88 -9.26 -21.21
C GLU A 11 1.72 -9.18 -19.69
N LEU A 12 0.96 -8.20 -19.21
CA LEU A 12 0.67 -8.09 -17.78
C LEU A 12 -0.03 -9.34 -17.26
N GLN A 13 -1.07 -9.80 -17.97
CA GLN A 13 -1.81 -11.00 -17.59
C GLN A 13 -0.91 -12.23 -17.54
N ARG A 14 -0.03 -12.42 -18.52
CA ARG A 14 0.92 -13.54 -18.53
C ARG A 14 1.85 -13.49 -17.31
N VAL A 15 2.48 -12.35 -17.05
CA VAL A 15 3.38 -12.20 -15.92
C VAL A 15 2.69 -12.48 -14.59
N VAL A 16 1.42 -12.10 -14.48
CA VAL A 16 0.65 -12.25 -13.25
C VAL A 16 0.08 -13.65 -13.07
N PHE A 17 -0.38 -14.32 -14.14
CA PHE A 17 -1.21 -15.52 -14.04
C PHE A 17 -0.60 -16.82 -14.58
N ASP A 18 0.42 -16.78 -15.46
CA ASP A 18 0.90 -17.99 -16.12
C ASP A 18 1.47 -19.04 -15.14
N ASP A 19 2.12 -18.61 -14.06
CA ASP A 19 2.77 -19.51 -13.11
C ASP A 19 1.90 -19.88 -11.89
N VAL A 20 0.65 -19.44 -11.86
CA VAL A 20 -0.20 -19.57 -10.66
C VAL A 20 -1.39 -20.48 -10.82
N TRP A 21 -1.54 -21.10 -11.99
CA TRP A 21 -2.56 -22.12 -12.22
C TRP A 21 -2.16 -23.44 -11.55
N ASP A 22 -3.04 -23.99 -10.73
CA ASP A 22 -2.84 -25.28 -10.08
C ASP A 22 -3.84 -26.32 -10.65
N ASP A 23 -3.31 -27.24 -11.46
CA ASP A 23 -4.11 -28.28 -12.13
C ASP A 23 -4.79 -29.25 -11.14
N LYS A 24 -4.20 -29.46 -9.96
CA LYS A 24 -4.76 -30.42 -8.98
C LYS A 24 -6.05 -29.92 -8.35
N ILE A 25 -6.18 -28.62 -8.21
CA ILE A 25 -7.36 -27.98 -7.62
C ILE A 25 -8.17 -27.17 -8.63
N MET A 26 -7.75 -27.16 -9.91
CA MET A 26 -8.41 -26.48 -11.03
C MET A 26 -8.71 -25.00 -10.73
N ARG A 27 -7.73 -24.28 -10.15
CA ARG A 27 -7.85 -22.84 -9.87
C ARG A 27 -6.49 -22.15 -9.78
N TYR A 28 -6.54 -20.83 -9.88
CA TYR A 28 -5.37 -20.00 -9.63
C TYR A 28 -5.05 -19.97 -8.14
N ARG A 29 -3.79 -20.20 -7.79
CA ARG A 29 -3.27 -20.15 -6.45
C ARG A 29 -1.99 -19.34 -6.42
N ASP A 30 -2.09 -18.09 -5.95
CA ASP A 30 -0.97 -17.18 -5.82
C ASP A 30 -0.73 -16.82 -4.35
N ASN A 31 0.51 -16.95 -3.91
CA ASN A 31 0.94 -16.55 -2.58
C ASN A 31 1.71 -15.22 -2.58
N ARG A 32 1.83 -14.58 -3.76
CA ARG A 32 2.48 -13.28 -3.90
C ARG A 32 1.61 -12.19 -3.31
N ILE A 33 2.25 -11.12 -2.90
CA ILE A 33 1.60 -9.87 -2.54
C ILE A 33 2.04 -8.79 -3.52
N TYR A 34 1.14 -7.89 -3.82
CA TYR A 34 1.32 -6.87 -4.85
C TYR A 34 1.20 -5.47 -4.27
N ARG A 35 1.91 -4.54 -4.86
CA ARG A 35 1.81 -3.12 -4.56
C ARG A 35 1.96 -2.30 -5.83
N GLY A 36 1.00 -1.43 -6.10
CA GLY A 36 1.11 -0.40 -7.16
C GLY A 36 1.98 0.76 -6.71
N MET A 37 2.79 1.27 -7.63
CA MET A 37 3.58 2.49 -7.42
C MET A 37 3.43 3.38 -8.66
N ALA A 38 3.29 4.69 -8.46
CA ALA A 38 3.08 5.63 -9.55
C ALA A 38 4.37 5.90 -10.35
N GLU A 39 5.52 5.79 -9.71
CA GLU A 39 6.83 6.07 -10.31
C GLU A 39 7.78 4.88 -10.11
N GLN A 40 8.39 4.43 -11.19
CA GLN A 40 9.39 3.35 -11.17
C GLN A 40 10.61 3.71 -10.34
N SER A 41 11.00 4.98 -10.33
CA SER A 41 12.17 5.47 -9.61
C SER A 41 12.01 5.55 -8.10
N TRP A 42 10.82 5.35 -7.59
CA TRP A 42 10.60 5.41 -6.15
C TRP A 42 11.13 4.17 -5.44
N ASP A 43 11.86 4.41 -4.36
CA ASP A 43 12.20 3.35 -3.43
C ASP A 43 10.95 2.82 -2.71
N LEU A 44 11.04 1.56 -2.28
CA LEU A 44 9.97 0.92 -1.50
C LEU A 44 10.00 1.44 -0.06
N ILE A 45 9.64 2.70 0.12
CA ILE A 45 9.57 3.37 1.42
C ILE A 45 8.18 3.97 1.66
N PRO A 46 7.75 4.06 2.92
CA PRO A 46 6.47 4.68 3.28
C PRO A 46 6.37 6.14 2.84
N SER A 47 5.16 6.61 2.59
CA SER A 47 4.90 8.01 2.20
C SER A 47 5.40 9.02 3.23
N LEU A 48 5.35 8.69 4.51
CA LEU A 48 5.91 9.51 5.58
C LEU A 48 7.40 9.78 5.38
N ASN A 49 8.17 8.75 5.04
CA ASN A 49 9.61 8.89 4.82
C ASN A 49 9.92 9.73 3.56
N ARG A 50 9.08 9.64 2.52
CA ARG A 50 9.25 10.49 1.32
C ARG A 50 9.01 11.97 1.62
N VAL A 51 8.06 12.28 2.52
CA VAL A 51 7.69 13.66 2.86
C VAL A 51 8.60 14.23 3.96
N CYS A 52 8.89 13.44 4.98
CA CYS A 52 9.57 13.91 6.20
C CYS A 52 11.04 13.46 6.29
N GLY A 53 11.54 12.67 5.31
CA GLY A 53 12.87 12.08 5.38
C GLY A 53 12.99 11.14 6.59
N HIS A 54 14.00 11.36 7.41
CA HIS A 54 14.21 10.56 8.61
C HIS A 54 13.62 11.19 9.89
N ASP A 55 12.98 12.35 9.79
CA ASP A 55 12.37 13.03 10.95
C ASP A 55 10.96 12.48 11.22
N LEU A 56 10.90 11.38 11.93
CA LEU A 56 9.65 10.74 12.33
C LEU A 56 8.89 11.50 13.43
N SER A 57 9.46 12.57 14.01
CA SER A 57 8.77 13.39 15.01
C SER A 57 7.54 14.09 14.42
N LEU A 58 7.58 14.39 13.13
CA LEU A 58 6.49 14.99 12.38
C LEU A 58 5.25 14.07 12.28
N GLU A 59 5.43 12.75 12.31
CA GLU A 59 4.30 11.81 12.29
C GLU A 59 3.30 12.07 13.41
N THR A 60 3.81 12.28 14.63
CA THR A 60 2.94 12.54 15.79
C THR A 60 2.16 13.85 15.63
N GLN A 61 2.79 14.88 15.08
CA GLN A 61 2.15 16.18 14.87
C GLN A 61 1.08 16.10 13.79
N VAL A 62 1.39 15.48 12.65
CA VAL A 62 0.48 15.30 11.53
C VAL A 62 -0.72 14.44 11.95
N PHE A 63 -0.47 13.36 12.68
CA PHE A 63 -1.51 12.48 13.19
C PHE A 63 -2.43 13.15 14.23
N ARG A 64 -1.87 13.97 15.12
CA ARG A 64 -2.67 14.77 16.07
C ARG A 64 -3.58 15.76 15.34
N SER A 65 -3.06 16.42 14.31
CA SER A 65 -3.84 17.35 13.50
C SER A 65 -4.96 16.62 12.78
N PHE A 66 -4.70 15.48 12.18
CA PHE A 66 -5.70 14.63 11.54
C PHE A 66 -6.84 14.26 12.51
N ARG A 67 -6.51 13.80 13.72
CA ARG A 67 -7.52 13.48 14.74
C ARG A 67 -8.34 14.70 15.16
N LYS A 68 -7.69 15.85 15.27
CA LYS A 68 -8.37 17.10 15.67
C LYS A 68 -9.39 17.54 14.63
N TYR A 69 -9.04 17.51 13.35
CA TYR A 69 -9.91 17.93 12.26
C TYR A 69 -11.00 16.91 11.91
N GLY A 70 -10.72 15.62 12.06
CA GLY A 70 -11.67 14.52 11.80
C GLY A 70 -12.42 14.01 13.03
N TYR A 71 -12.43 14.75 14.15
CA TYR A 71 -12.91 14.26 15.43
C TYR A 71 -14.32 13.62 15.40
N ALA A 72 -15.24 14.22 14.70
CA ALA A 72 -16.63 13.72 14.63
C ALA A 72 -16.72 12.39 13.85
N GLU A 73 -15.96 12.25 12.78
CA GLU A 73 -15.98 11.08 11.89
C GLU A 73 -15.09 9.95 12.41
N LEU A 74 -14.10 10.30 13.23
CA LEU A 74 -13.11 9.36 13.77
C LEU A 74 -13.46 8.87 15.19
N ALA A 75 -14.58 9.29 15.75
CA ALA A 75 -14.99 8.95 17.11
C ALA A 75 -15.09 7.43 17.37
N GLU A 76 -15.42 6.66 16.33
CA GLU A 76 -15.52 5.20 16.42
C GLU A 76 -14.17 4.49 16.46
N TYR A 77 -13.09 5.17 16.05
CA TYR A 77 -11.76 4.61 15.97
C TYR A 77 -10.94 4.96 17.22
N SER A 78 -10.84 4.04 18.13
CA SER A 78 -9.99 4.18 19.31
C SER A 78 -8.60 3.57 19.07
N GLY A 79 -7.56 4.33 19.40
CA GLY A 79 -6.18 3.88 19.35
C GLY A 79 -5.46 4.14 18.03
N PHE A 80 -4.16 4.35 18.15
CA PHE A 80 -3.26 4.71 17.04
C PHE A 80 -3.33 3.71 15.88
N TRP A 81 -3.24 2.43 16.15
CA TRP A 81 -3.17 1.38 15.12
C TRP A 81 -4.45 1.21 14.32
N LYS A 82 -5.61 1.55 14.89
CA LYS A 82 -6.89 1.53 14.17
C LYS A 82 -7.08 2.77 13.31
N LEU A 83 -6.60 3.91 13.78
CA LEU A 83 -6.70 5.17 13.07
C LEU A 83 -5.68 5.29 11.92
N LEU A 84 -4.54 4.64 12.01
CA LEU A 84 -3.45 4.79 11.06
C LEU A 84 -3.85 4.37 9.63
N PRO A 85 -4.51 3.21 9.40
CA PRO A 85 -5.01 2.84 8.07
C PRO A 85 -6.08 3.80 7.56
N VAL A 86 -6.95 4.30 8.44
CA VAL A 86 -7.98 5.28 8.08
C VAL A 86 -7.35 6.58 7.63
N ALA A 87 -6.36 7.07 8.37
CA ALA A 87 -5.61 8.26 8.01
C ALA A 87 -4.91 8.11 6.65
N GLN A 88 -4.31 6.95 6.39
CA GLN A 88 -3.70 6.65 5.10
C GLN A 88 -4.71 6.62 3.96
N HIS A 89 -5.88 6.03 4.17
CA HIS A 89 -6.96 6.02 3.18
C HIS A 89 -7.40 7.45 2.80
N HIS A 90 -7.37 8.37 3.74
CA HIS A 90 -7.64 9.80 3.52
C HIS A 90 -6.41 10.60 3.03
N GLY A 91 -5.34 9.93 2.64
CA GLY A 91 -4.17 10.57 2.02
C GLY A 91 -3.13 11.12 3.00
N LEU A 92 -3.27 10.85 4.31
CA LEU A 92 -2.25 11.25 5.26
C LEU A 92 -0.96 10.46 5.04
N PRO A 93 0.21 11.10 4.96
CA PRO A 93 1.48 10.38 4.94
C PRO A 93 1.65 9.53 6.21
N THR A 94 1.84 8.23 6.04
CA THR A 94 2.01 7.30 7.15
C THR A 94 3.24 6.42 6.97
N ARG A 95 3.59 5.67 8.02
CA ARG A 95 4.63 4.65 8.00
C ARG A 95 4.20 3.33 7.35
N LEU A 96 2.96 3.22 6.88
CA LEU A 96 2.44 2.00 6.27
C LEU A 96 2.74 1.93 4.78
N LEU A 97 2.90 0.71 4.30
CA LEU A 97 2.90 0.36 2.88
C LEU A 97 1.70 -0.55 2.62
N ASP A 98 0.86 -0.15 1.67
CA ASP A 98 -0.30 -0.95 1.27
C ASP A 98 0.12 -2.10 0.37
N TRP A 99 -0.39 -3.27 0.68
CA TRP A 99 -0.21 -4.49 -0.08
C TRP A 99 -1.54 -5.15 -0.33
N THR A 100 -1.67 -5.81 -1.47
CA THR A 100 -2.86 -6.56 -1.84
C THR A 100 -2.49 -7.98 -2.29
N TYR A 101 -3.39 -8.93 -2.12
CA TYR A 101 -3.28 -10.26 -2.72
C TYR A 101 -3.86 -10.30 -4.15
N SER A 102 -4.58 -9.25 -4.56
CA SER A 102 -5.08 -9.13 -5.92
C SER A 102 -4.13 -8.26 -6.75
N PRO A 103 -3.65 -8.73 -7.89
CA PRO A 103 -2.80 -7.95 -8.79
C PRO A 103 -3.58 -6.91 -9.61
N LEU A 104 -4.91 -7.01 -9.63
CA LEU A 104 -5.83 -6.18 -10.40
C LEU A 104 -6.94 -5.62 -9.50
#